data_afbb1d65a91d50e057f62f85b47d97fc
#
_entry.id   afbb1d65a91d50e057f62f85b47d97fc
#
_cell.length_a   1.000
_cell.length_b   1.000
_cell.length_c   1.000
_cell.angle_alpha   90.00
_cell.angle_beta   90.00
_cell.angle_gamma   90.00
#
_symmetry.space_group_name_H-M   'P 1'
#
loop_
_entity.id
_entity.type
_entity.pdbx_description
1 polymer ?
#
loop_
_entity_poly.entity_id
_entity_poly.type
_entity_poly.pdbx_seq_one_letter_code
_entity_poly.pdbx_strand_id
1 'polypeptide(L)'
;MPRNVRCALIQASNALSTEKPLAQIREAMIDKHLKMIEEAARKKAQILCLQELFYGPYFCAEQNARWYELTERVPEGPTTRLMQKVAAKHRMVIVVPVYEEQMPGVYFNTAAVIDADGRYLGKYRKHHIPHCHPGFREKFYFTPGDLGYPVFETKYGRVGVYICYDRHFPEGARILGLNGAEIVFNPSATVAGLSEYLWELEQPAHAVANGYFVGAINRVGTEKPWSIGEFYGKSYFCNPRGKIIVQASRDKDEVVVADLDLDMIAEVRKVWQFFRDRRPETYGPLTTQSGASAAAAD
;
A
#
# COMPACT_ATOMS: atom_id res chain seq x y z
N MET A 1 26.39 1.24 -13.74
CA MET A 1 26.47 0.93 -12.29
C MET A 1 25.21 0.18 -11.92
N PRO A 2 25.26 -0.80 -11.02
CA PRO A 2 24.06 -1.50 -10.55
C PRO A 2 23.03 -0.53 -9.97
N ARG A 3 21.77 -0.71 -10.31
CA ARG A 3 20.67 0.17 -9.84
C ARG A 3 20.10 -0.36 -8.51
N ASN A 4 20.92 -0.38 -7.46
CA ASN A 4 20.49 -0.80 -6.14
C ASN A 4 19.75 0.32 -5.41
N VAL A 5 18.53 0.03 -4.94
CA VAL A 5 17.71 0.97 -4.16
C VAL A 5 17.37 0.35 -2.82
N ARG A 6 17.75 1.04 -1.73
CA ARG A 6 17.41 0.63 -0.38
C ARG A 6 16.00 1.09 -0.02
N CYS A 7 15.11 0.13 0.18
CA CYS A 7 13.71 0.37 0.52
C CYS A 7 13.41 -0.03 1.96
N ALA A 8 12.43 0.65 2.57
CA ALA A 8 11.96 0.34 3.92
C ALA A 8 10.44 0.26 4.00
N LEU A 9 9.95 -0.55 4.94
CA LEU A 9 8.55 -0.67 5.31
C LEU A 9 8.43 -0.40 6.82
N ILE A 10 7.38 0.30 7.24
CA ILE A 10 7.06 0.45 8.66
C ILE A 10 5.84 -0.39 9.00
N GLN A 11 6.06 -1.39 9.83
CA GLN A 11 5.07 -2.23 10.46
C GLN A 11 4.89 -1.75 11.90
N ALA A 12 3.66 -1.35 12.28
CA ALA A 12 3.42 -0.81 13.62
C ALA A 12 2.03 -1.17 14.17
N SER A 13 1.95 -1.30 15.49
CA SER A 13 0.73 -1.36 16.27
C SER A 13 0.20 0.03 16.59
N ASN A 14 -1.05 0.13 17.05
CA ASN A 14 -1.57 1.39 17.59
C ASN A 14 -0.76 1.88 18.78
N ALA A 15 -0.54 3.19 18.84
CA ALA A 15 0.16 3.86 19.94
C ALA A 15 -0.74 4.08 21.16
N LEU A 16 -2.05 4.26 20.96
CA LEU A 16 -3.05 4.51 22.01
C LEU A 16 -4.30 3.66 21.79
N SER A 17 -5.10 3.53 22.87
CA SER A 17 -6.45 2.94 22.79
C SER A 17 -7.34 3.71 21.81
N THR A 18 -8.20 2.99 21.10
CA THR A 18 -9.19 3.54 20.17
C THR A 18 -10.26 4.42 20.86
N GLU A 19 -10.36 4.36 22.17
CA GLU A 19 -11.30 5.14 22.99
C GLU A 19 -10.80 6.55 23.33
N LYS A 20 -9.53 6.84 23.06
CA LYS A 20 -8.96 8.18 23.27
C LYS A 20 -9.53 9.20 22.27
N PRO A 21 -9.46 10.51 22.58
CA PRO A 21 -9.79 11.55 21.63
C PRO A 21 -9.01 11.39 20.29
N LEU A 22 -9.69 11.59 19.17
CA LEU A 22 -9.14 11.35 17.84
C LEU A 22 -7.85 12.14 17.57
N ALA A 23 -7.79 13.39 18.05
CA ALA A 23 -6.59 14.22 17.91
C ALA A 23 -5.39 13.60 18.64
N GLN A 24 -5.58 13.04 19.83
CA GLN A 24 -4.51 12.36 20.58
C GLN A 24 -4.06 11.07 19.90
N ILE A 25 -5.01 10.28 19.38
CA ILE A 25 -4.68 9.07 18.61
C ILE A 25 -3.82 9.41 17.41
N ARG A 26 -4.25 10.41 16.62
CA ARG A 26 -3.52 10.84 15.42
C ARG A 26 -2.12 11.34 15.76
N GLU A 27 -2.00 12.20 16.76
CA GLU A 27 -0.71 12.75 17.21
C GLU A 27 0.23 11.64 17.65
N ALA A 28 -0.21 10.75 18.53
CA ALA A 28 0.59 9.63 19.05
C ALA A 28 1.04 8.67 17.91
N MET A 29 0.18 8.39 16.94
CA MET A 29 0.53 7.55 15.80
C MET A 29 1.53 8.24 14.88
N ILE A 30 1.36 9.54 14.61
CA ILE A 30 2.32 10.33 13.83
C ILE A 30 3.68 10.35 14.53
N ASP A 31 3.72 10.64 15.83
CA ASP A 31 4.98 10.68 16.61
C ASP A 31 5.69 9.33 16.61
N LYS A 32 4.94 8.25 16.75
CA LYS A 32 5.49 6.89 16.65
C LYS A 32 6.13 6.65 15.28
N HIS A 33 5.41 6.97 14.21
CA HIS A 33 5.91 6.77 12.85
C HIS A 33 7.08 7.68 12.53
N LEU A 34 7.12 8.93 13.01
CA LEU A 34 8.28 9.81 12.84
C LEU A 34 9.57 9.21 13.43
N LYS A 35 9.49 8.58 14.61
CA LYS A 35 10.63 7.88 15.22
C LYS A 35 11.10 6.70 14.37
N MET A 36 10.15 5.93 13.81
CA MET A 36 10.46 4.80 12.93
C MET A 36 10.98 5.26 11.56
N ILE A 37 10.49 6.40 11.04
CA ILE A 37 11.03 7.03 9.82
C ILE A 37 12.49 7.47 10.05
N GLU A 38 12.81 8.04 11.20
CA GLU A 38 14.19 8.39 11.55
C GLU A 38 15.08 7.14 11.67
N GLU A 39 14.54 6.03 12.17
CA GLU A 39 15.24 4.74 12.14
C GLU A 39 15.52 4.27 10.71
N ALA A 40 14.53 4.32 9.82
CA ALA A 40 14.69 3.99 8.40
C ALA A 40 15.76 4.89 7.75
N ALA A 41 15.76 6.18 8.07
CA ALA A 41 16.77 7.13 7.58
C ALA A 41 18.20 6.80 8.08
N ARG A 42 18.34 6.42 9.36
CA ARG A 42 19.63 5.91 9.89
C ARG A 42 20.10 4.65 9.19
N LYS A 43 19.18 3.79 8.79
CA LYS A 43 19.44 2.60 7.95
C LYS A 43 19.65 2.93 6.47
N LYS A 44 19.68 4.23 6.11
CA LYS A 44 19.90 4.77 4.75
C LYS A 44 18.83 4.34 3.74
N ALA A 45 17.59 4.20 4.15
CA ALA A 45 16.48 3.97 3.26
C ALA A 45 16.32 5.15 2.28
N GLN A 46 16.07 4.82 1.01
CA GLN A 46 15.86 5.78 -0.07
C GLN A 46 14.36 5.89 -0.44
N ILE A 47 13.62 4.80 -0.29
CA ILE A 47 12.17 4.75 -0.48
C ILE A 47 11.55 4.08 0.74
N LEU A 48 10.49 4.67 1.28
CA LEU A 48 9.76 4.19 2.44
C LEU A 48 8.27 4.10 2.14
N CYS A 49 7.61 3.05 2.61
CA CYS A 49 6.15 2.98 2.64
C CYS A 49 5.64 2.75 4.06
N LEU A 50 4.62 3.54 4.44
CA LEU A 50 3.89 3.39 5.70
C LEU A 50 2.72 2.41 5.53
N GLN A 51 2.18 1.88 6.64
CA GLN A 51 1.02 1.01 6.62
C GLN A 51 -0.28 1.75 6.24
N GLU A 52 -1.30 1.03 5.82
CA GLU A 52 -2.61 1.58 5.47
C GLU A 52 -3.20 2.40 6.62
N LEU A 53 -3.69 3.64 6.34
CA LEU A 53 -4.30 4.54 7.32
C LEU A 53 -3.42 4.73 8.59
N PHE A 54 -2.13 4.96 8.40
CA PHE A 54 -1.09 4.82 9.44
C PHE A 54 -1.27 5.69 10.68
N TYR A 55 -1.97 6.81 10.57
CA TYR A 55 -2.13 7.78 11.68
C TYR A 55 -3.36 7.53 12.57
N GLY A 56 -4.00 6.38 12.43
CA GLY A 56 -5.14 5.97 13.27
C GLY A 56 -5.26 4.46 13.39
N PRO A 57 -6.23 3.98 14.19
CA PRO A 57 -6.58 2.58 14.20
C PRO A 57 -7.28 2.19 12.90
N TYR A 58 -7.50 0.90 12.69
CA TYR A 58 -8.32 0.41 11.60
C TYR A 58 -9.82 0.59 11.94
N PHE A 59 -10.27 1.83 11.93
CA PHE A 59 -11.62 2.22 12.34
C PHE A 59 -12.74 1.58 11.51
N CYS A 60 -12.43 1.01 10.37
CA CYS A 60 -13.39 0.27 9.55
C CYS A 60 -13.94 -1.00 10.23
N ALA A 61 -13.42 -1.35 11.40
CA ALA A 61 -13.97 -2.39 12.27
C ALA A 61 -15.39 -2.07 12.79
N GLU A 62 -15.78 -0.80 12.80
CA GLU A 62 -17.14 -0.33 13.15
C GLU A 62 -17.68 0.62 12.08
N GLN A 63 -18.97 0.97 12.17
CA GLN A 63 -19.60 2.01 11.36
C GLN A 63 -19.98 3.18 12.27
N ASN A 64 -19.11 4.18 12.35
CA ASN A 64 -19.29 5.32 13.26
C ASN A 64 -18.78 6.60 12.57
N ALA A 65 -19.67 7.58 12.42
CA ALA A 65 -19.39 8.83 11.74
C ALA A 65 -18.28 9.67 12.38
N ARG A 66 -17.95 9.43 13.68
CA ARG A 66 -16.85 10.15 14.34
C ARG A 66 -15.51 10.04 13.59
N TRP A 67 -15.30 8.91 12.87
CA TRP A 67 -14.05 8.68 12.16
C TRP A 67 -13.87 9.58 10.94
N TYR A 68 -14.93 10.22 10.44
CA TYR A 68 -14.79 11.25 9.39
C TYR A 68 -13.95 12.45 9.84
N GLU A 69 -13.83 12.70 11.15
CA GLU A 69 -12.96 13.77 11.68
C GLU A 69 -11.45 13.50 11.45
N LEU A 70 -11.06 12.27 11.10
CA LEU A 70 -9.69 11.94 10.74
C LEU A 70 -9.36 12.25 9.27
N THR A 71 -10.32 12.67 8.46
CA THR A 71 -10.10 12.99 7.06
C THR A 71 -9.25 14.24 6.88
N GLU A 72 -8.52 14.29 5.78
CA GLU A 72 -7.78 15.47 5.37
C GLU A 72 -7.71 15.58 3.84
N ARG A 73 -7.54 16.79 3.31
CA ARG A 73 -7.30 17.00 1.89
C ARG A 73 -5.91 16.55 1.50
N VAL A 74 -5.76 16.04 0.28
CA VAL A 74 -4.47 15.64 -0.27
C VAL A 74 -4.23 16.39 -1.57
N PRO A 75 -3.11 17.18 -1.63
CA PRO A 75 -1.94 17.21 -0.72
C PRO A 75 -1.99 18.25 0.41
N GLU A 76 -3.03 19.07 0.53
CA GLU A 76 -3.04 20.27 1.39
C GLU A 76 -3.14 19.95 2.88
N GLY A 77 -3.50 18.72 3.24
CA GLY A 77 -3.72 18.30 4.62
C GLY A 77 -2.44 18.29 5.46
N PRO A 78 -2.60 18.36 6.80
CA PRO A 78 -1.47 18.51 7.72
C PRO A 78 -0.50 17.33 7.67
N THR A 79 -0.99 16.09 7.52
CA THR A 79 -0.14 14.90 7.46
C THR A 79 0.70 14.88 6.19
N THR A 80 0.09 15.13 5.03
CA THR A 80 0.83 15.18 3.77
C THR A 80 1.89 16.27 3.80
N ARG A 81 1.57 17.48 4.27
CA ARG A 81 2.53 18.59 4.42
C ARG A 81 3.67 18.27 5.38
N LEU A 82 3.38 17.58 6.48
CA LEU A 82 4.41 17.12 7.42
C LEU A 82 5.35 16.14 6.72
N MET A 83 4.81 15.14 6.01
CA MET A 83 5.60 14.12 5.33
C MET A 83 6.42 14.70 4.16
N GLN A 84 5.97 15.77 3.50
CA GLN A 84 6.78 16.49 2.53
C GLN A 84 8.06 17.08 3.17
N LYS A 85 7.95 17.68 4.36
CA LYS A 85 9.11 18.18 5.11
C LYS A 85 10.03 17.04 5.56
N VAL A 86 9.46 15.92 5.99
CA VAL A 86 10.19 14.73 6.42
C VAL A 86 10.94 14.09 5.24
N ALA A 87 10.29 13.95 4.09
CA ALA A 87 10.88 13.44 2.86
C ALA A 87 12.10 14.29 2.43
N ALA A 88 11.95 15.62 2.38
CA ALA A 88 13.04 16.56 2.06
C ALA A 88 14.18 16.47 3.08
N LYS A 89 13.87 16.46 4.39
CA LYS A 89 14.85 16.35 5.49
C LYS A 89 15.75 15.12 5.32
N HIS A 90 15.15 13.97 5.02
CA HIS A 90 15.85 12.68 4.94
C HIS A 90 16.28 12.31 3.53
N ARG A 91 15.91 13.12 2.51
CA ARG A 91 16.12 12.82 1.08
C ARG A 91 15.57 11.45 0.69
N MET A 92 14.37 11.14 1.17
CA MET A 92 13.73 9.85 1.07
C MET A 92 12.37 9.99 0.40
N VAL A 93 12.07 9.16 -0.59
CA VAL A 93 10.71 9.01 -1.15
C VAL A 93 9.82 8.38 -0.09
N ILE A 94 8.62 8.94 0.13
CA ILE A 94 7.69 8.40 1.12
C ILE A 94 6.32 8.16 0.47
N VAL A 95 5.82 6.92 0.59
CA VAL A 95 4.43 6.55 0.32
C VAL A 95 3.63 6.69 1.60
N VAL A 96 2.64 7.58 1.59
CA VAL A 96 1.90 8.05 2.77
C VAL A 96 0.42 7.70 2.64
N PRO A 97 -0.04 6.57 3.20
CA PRO A 97 -1.47 6.21 3.22
C PRO A 97 -2.26 7.09 4.19
N VAL A 98 -3.30 7.75 3.69
CA VAL A 98 -4.14 8.71 4.42
C VAL A 98 -5.63 8.49 4.16
N TYR A 99 -6.48 9.00 5.05
CA TYR A 99 -7.92 9.09 4.86
C TYR A 99 -8.23 10.44 4.19
N GLU A 100 -8.50 10.41 2.89
CA GLU A 100 -8.70 11.60 2.07
C GLU A 100 -10.16 12.08 2.11
N GLU A 101 -10.35 13.39 2.30
CA GLU A 101 -11.57 14.10 1.95
C GLU A 101 -11.35 14.86 0.63
N GLN A 102 -12.08 14.50 -0.43
CA GLN A 102 -12.13 15.29 -1.64
C GLN A 102 -13.06 16.49 -1.49
N MET A 103 -14.21 16.23 -0.92
CA MET A 103 -15.22 17.21 -0.51
C MET A 103 -16.08 16.58 0.60
N PRO A 104 -16.81 17.37 1.39
CA PRO A 104 -17.70 16.82 2.42
C PRO A 104 -18.63 15.73 1.86
N GLY A 105 -18.57 14.53 2.45
CA GLY A 105 -19.36 13.37 2.03
C GLY A 105 -18.70 12.48 0.94
N VAL A 106 -17.51 12.85 0.42
CA VAL A 106 -16.77 12.05 -0.57
C VAL A 106 -15.36 11.78 -0.07
N TYR A 107 -15.13 10.56 0.36
CA TYR A 107 -13.91 10.14 1.05
C TYR A 107 -13.25 8.95 0.37
N PHE A 108 -11.92 8.90 0.45
CA PHE A 108 -11.12 7.83 -0.17
C PHE A 108 -10.06 7.29 0.77
N ASN A 109 -9.76 6.02 0.63
CA ASN A 109 -8.53 5.42 1.15
C ASN A 109 -7.43 5.70 0.14
N THR A 110 -6.48 6.56 0.50
CA THR A 110 -5.54 7.18 -0.44
C THR A 110 -4.10 6.99 0.01
N ALA A 111 -3.19 6.83 -0.94
CA ALA A 111 -1.77 6.89 -0.70
C ALA A 111 -1.15 8.05 -1.50
N ALA A 112 -0.64 9.05 -0.81
CA ALA A 112 0.14 10.12 -1.41
C ALA A 112 1.57 9.66 -1.64
N VAL A 113 2.18 10.03 -2.78
CA VAL A 113 3.59 9.76 -3.08
C VAL A 113 4.37 11.07 -3.09
N ILE A 114 5.40 11.12 -2.28
CA ILE A 114 6.25 12.29 -2.06
C ILE A 114 7.68 11.94 -2.45
N ASP A 115 8.30 12.76 -3.30
CA ASP A 115 9.68 12.54 -3.74
C ASP A 115 10.70 12.93 -2.66
N ALA A 116 11.93 12.54 -2.87
CA ALA A 116 13.06 12.76 -1.96
C ALA A 116 13.42 14.24 -1.71
N ASP A 117 12.92 15.15 -2.52
CA ASP A 117 13.05 16.61 -2.33
C ASP A 117 11.83 17.22 -1.60
N GLY A 118 10.84 16.40 -1.23
CA GLY A 118 9.60 16.82 -0.59
C GLY A 118 8.49 17.20 -1.56
N ARG A 119 8.70 17.11 -2.86
CA ARG A 119 7.70 17.40 -3.86
C ARG A 119 6.62 16.33 -3.87
N TYR A 120 5.35 16.73 -3.80
CA TYR A 120 4.23 15.83 -4.01
C TYR A 120 4.14 15.43 -5.49
N LEU A 121 4.18 14.11 -5.75
CA LEU A 121 4.14 13.57 -7.10
C LEU A 121 2.73 13.21 -7.58
N GLY A 122 1.82 12.96 -6.65
CA GLY A 122 0.47 12.52 -6.92
C GLY A 122 -0.02 11.53 -5.87
N LYS A 123 -1.15 10.90 -6.15
CA LYS A 123 -1.80 9.95 -5.24
C LYS A 123 -2.44 8.78 -5.99
N TYR A 124 -2.57 7.67 -5.28
CA TYR A 124 -3.37 6.52 -5.65
C TYR A 124 -4.57 6.45 -4.70
N ARG A 125 -5.77 6.18 -5.22
CA ARG A 125 -6.99 5.91 -4.46
C ARG A 125 -7.34 4.42 -4.59
N LYS A 126 -7.56 3.74 -3.47
CA LYS A 126 -7.93 2.33 -3.41
C LYS A 126 -9.16 2.05 -4.27
N HIS A 127 -9.04 1.15 -5.24
CA HIS A 127 -10.12 0.83 -6.18
C HIS A 127 -11.12 -0.15 -5.60
N HIS A 128 -10.64 -1.20 -4.93
CA HIS A 128 -11.48 -2.27 -4.43
C HIS A 128 -11.73 -2.08 -2.94
N ILE A 129 -12.97 -1.75 -2.59
CA ILE A 129 -13.37 -1.44 -1.22
C ILE A 129 -14.07 -2.66 -0.61
N PRO A 130 -13.48 -3.33 0.40
CA PRO A 130 -14.08 -4.51 1.01
C PRO A 130 -15.28 -4.16 1.88
N HIS A 131 -16.21 -5.13 1.97
CA HIS A 131 -17.27 -5.16 2.97
C HIS A 131 -17.53 -6.61 3.34
N CYS A 132 -16.77 -7.13 4.29
CA CYS A 132 -16.84 -8.55 4.65
C CYS A 132 -16.61 -8.77 6.15
N HIS A 133 -17.05 -9.95 6.61
CA HIS A 133 -16.79 -10.45 7.96
C HIS A 133 -15.27 -10.70 8.15
N PRO A 134 -14.72 -10.51 9.35
CA PRO A 134 -15.40 -10.23 10.63
C PRO A 134 -15.63 -8.74 10.92
N GLY A 135 -15.03 -7.80 10.20
CA GLY A 135 -15.15 -6.38 10.52
C GLY A 135 -14.52 -5.45 9.48
N PHE A 136 -14.46 -5.84 8.21
CA PHE A 136 -13.96 -4.98 7.14
C PHE A 136 -15.13 -4.23 6.50
N ARG A 137 -15.54 -3.11 7.12
CA ARG A 137 -16.72 -2.32 6.74
C ARG A 137 -16.36 -1.06 5.98
N GLU A 138 -15.37 -1.14 5.11
CA GLU A 138 -14.77 0.00 4.40
C GLU A 138 -15.77 0.73 3.49
N LYS A 139 -16.79 0.03 2.93
CA LYS A 139 -17.83 0.67 2.09
C LYS A 139 -18.67 1.72 2.83
N PHE A 140 -18.65 1.75 4.16
CA PHE A 140 -19.27 2.81 4.93
C PHE A 140 -18.48 4.12 4.85
N TYR A 141 -17.17 4.04 4.64
CA TYR A 141 -16.26 5.18 4.71
C TYR A 141 -15.76 5.66 3.35
N PHE A 142 -15.51 4.73 2.41
CA PHE A 142 -14.73 5.04 1.22
C PHE A 142 -15.53 4.87 -0.07
N THR A 143 -15.36 5.84 -0.95
CA THR A 143 -15.70 5.74 -2.36
C THR A 143 -14.62 4.93 -3.07
N PRO A 144 -14.96 4.06 -4.04
CA PRO A 144 -13.98 3.43 -4.92
C PRO A 144 -13.09 4.44 -5.64
N GLY A 145 -11.81 4.12 -5.78
CA GLY A 145 -10.83 4.97 -6.45
C GLY A 145 -11.17 5.24 -7.92
N ASP A 146 -10.82 6.42 -8.39
CA ASP A 146 -11.19 6.96 -9.70
C ASP A 146 -9.99 7.50 -10.51
N LEU A 147 -8.77 7.32 -10.00
CA LEU A 147 -7.54 7.85 -10.62
C LEU A 147 -6.77 6.83 -11.46
N GLY A 148 -7.34 5.64 -11.70
CA GLY A 148 -6.64 4.54 -12.36
C GLY A 148 -5.46 4.03 -11.54
N TYR A 149 -4.45 3.52 -12.22
CA TYR A 149 -3.27 2.89 -11.60
C TYR A 149 -2.00 3.66 -11.97
N PRO A 150 -1.78 4.85 -11.39
CA PRO A 150 -0.63 5.67 -11.70
C PRO A 150 0.66 5.02 -11.21
N VAL A 151 1.75 5.25 -11.96
CA VAL A 151 3.10 4.94 -11.56
C VAL A 151 3.86 6.25 -11.47
N PHE A 152 4.54 6.45 -10.35
CA PHE A 152 5.20 7.71 -10.02
C PHE A 152 6.70 7.61 -10.30
N GLU A 153 7.19 8.49 -11.16
CA GLU A 153 8.62 8.68 -11.39
C GLU A 153 9.22 9.37 -10.17
N THR A 154 10.04 8.64 -9.41
CA THR A 154 10.73 9.16 -8.24
C THR A 154 12.23 9.25 -8.47
N LYS A 155 12.93 9.95 -7.59
CA LYS A 155 14.38 10.05 -7.65
C LYS A 155 15.10 8.69 -7.72
N TYR A 156 14.53 7.63 -7.15
CA TYR A 156 15.21 6.35 -6.97
C TYR A 156 14.61 5.19 -7.76
N GLY A 157 13.45 5.38 -8.37
CA GLY A 157 12.79 4.36 -9.17
C GLY A 157 11.32 4.65 -9.39
N ARG A 158 10.66 3.83 -10.21
CA ARG A 158 9.24 3.97 -10.54
C ARG A 158 8.39 3.19 -9.55
N VAL A 159 7.56 3.93 -8.81
CA VAL A 159 6.75 3.40 -7.72
C VAL A 159 5.28 3.31 -8.11
N GLY A 160 4.70 2.13 -7.94
CA GLY A 160 3.25 1.90 -7.95
C GLY A 160 2.72 1.67 -6.54
N VAL A 161 1.43 1.92 -6.33
CA VAL A 161 0.74 1.63 -5.07
C VAL A 161 -0.51 0.83 -5.34
N TYR A 162 -0.77 -0.17 -4.49
CA TYR A 162 -1.90 -1.08 -4.61
C TYR A 162 -2.37 -1.43 -3.19
N ILE A 163 -3.47 -0.82 -2.70
CA ILE A 163 -3.78 -0.79 -1.27
C ILE A 163 -4.56 -2.04 -0.85
N CYS A 164 -4.01 -2.79 0.10
CA CYS A 164 -4.67 -3.84 0.90
C CYS A 164 -5.49 -4.84 0.05
N TYR A 165 -6.82 -4.72 0.07
CA TYR A 165 -7.77 -5.59 -0.64
C TYR A 165 -7.56 -5.61 -2.16
N ASP A 166 -6.98 -4.57 -2.74
CA ASP A 166 -6.62 -4.53 -4.15
C ASP A 166 -5.77 -5.75 -4.57
N ARG A 167 -4.94 -6.30 -3.66
CA ARG A 167 -4.05 -7.45 -3.95
C ARG A 167 -4.77 -8.69 -4.46
N HIS A 168 -6.07 -8.84 -4.15
CA HIS A 168 -6.88 -9.97 -4.62
C HIS A 168 -7.26 -9.86 -6.11
N PHE A 169 -6.99 -8.73 -6.76
CA PHE A 169 -7.38 -8.43 -8.13
C PHE A 169 -6.14 -8.32 -9.02
N PRO A 170 -5.81 -9.34 -9.81
CA PRO A 170 -4.61 -9.36 -10.64
C PRO A 170 -4.63 -8.31 -11.77
N GLU A 171 -5.79 -7.79 -12.12
CA GLU A 171 -5.98 -6.80 -13.19
C GLU A 171 -5.21 -5.51 -12.89
N GLY A 172 -5.39 -4.94 -11.69
CA GLY A 172 -4.69 -3.72 -11.30
C GLY A 172 -3.19 -3.92 -11.14
N ALA A 173 -2.78 -5.07 -10.60
CA ALA A 173 -1.37 -5.46 -10.53
C ALA A 173 -0.72 -5.51 -11.92
N ARG A 174 -1.45 -6.04 -12.93
CA ARG A 174 -1.01 -6.07 -14.33
C ARG A 174 -0.93 -4.66 -14.92
N ILE A 175 -1.90 -3.81 -14.66
CA ILE A 175 -1.90 -2.43 -15.17
C ILE A 175 -0.70 -1.65 -14.60
N LEU A 176 -0.39 -1.77 -13.31
CA LEU A 176 0.81 -1.17 -12.71
C LEU A 176 2.09 -1.65 -13.40
N GLY A 177 2.18 -2.95 -13.72
CA GLY A 177 3.31 -3.50 -14.47
C GLY A 177 3.43 -2.93 -15.88
N LEU A 178 2.31 -2.78 -16.60
CA LEU A 178 2.24 -2.19 -17.94
C LEU A 178 2.59 -0.70 -17.92
N ASN A 179 2.20 0.02 -16.89
CA ASN A 179 2.56 1.42 -16.67
C ASN A 179 4.01 1.60 -16.22
N GLY A 180 4.77 0.50 -16.10
CA GLY A 180 6.20 0.51 -15.88
C GLY A 180 6.64 0.54 -14.43
N ALA A 181 5.81 0.15 -13.47
CA ALA A 181 6.23 0.03 -12.08
C ALA A 181 7.46 -0.89 -11.94
N GLU A 182 8.43 -0.45 -11.15
CA GLU A 182 9.60 -1.23 -10.74
C GLU A 182 9.43 -1.78 -9.33
N ILE A 183 8.75 -1.00 -8.47
CA ILE A 183 8.42 -1.37 -7.10
C ILE A 183 6.95 -1.06 -6.89
N VAL A 184 6.18 -2.05 -6.44
CA VAL A 184 4.77 -1.86 -6.05
C VAL A 184 4.65 -2.05 -4.55
N PHE A 185 4.12 -1.05 -3.86
CA PHE A 185 3.82 -1.13 -2.42
C PHE A 185 2.36 -1.49 -2.19
N ASN A 186 2.14 -2.41 -1.26
CA ASN A 186 0.81 -2.81 -0.80
C ASN A 186 0.64 -2.51 0.70
N PRO A 187 0.37 -1.24 1.07
CA PRO A 187 0.01 -0.91 2.44
C PRO A 187 -1.33 -1.56 2.80
N SER A 188 -1.37 -2.24 3.95
CA SER A 188 -2.50 -3.09 4.34
C SER A 188 -2.82 -2.98 5.83
N ALA A 189 -4.05 -3.42 6.14
CA ALA A 189 -4.53 -3.72 7.48
C ALA A 189 -5.32 -5.03 7.41
N THR A 190 -4.65 -6.17 7.57
CA THR A 190 -5.25 -7.49 7.41
C THR A 190 -4.98 -8.38 8.62
N VAL A 191 -6.01 -9.13 9.04
CA VAL A 191 -6.01 -9.93 10.27
C VAL A 191 -5.79 -11.42 9.98
N ALA A 192 -5.34 -12.14 11.00
CA ALA A 192 -5.14 -13.58 10.98
C ALA A 192 -6.45 -14.33 10.68
N GLY A 193 -6.33 -15.51 10.13
CA GLY A 193 -7.45 -16.40 9.80
C GLY A 193 -7.82 -16.31 8.33
N LEU A 194 -8.81 -15.52 7.97
CA LEU A 194 -9.50 -15.56 6.67
C LEU A 194 -8.57 -15.51 5.45
N SER A 195 -7.58 -14.61 5.44
CA SER A 195 -6.75 -14.38 4.25
C SER A 195 -5.25 -14.40 4.52
N GLU A 196 -4.80 -14.89 5.69
CA GLU A 196 -3.38 -14.87 6.04
C GLU A 196 -2.54 -15.71 5.05
N TYR A 197 -3.05 -16.86 4.59
CA TYR A 197 -2.35 -17.69 3.62
C TYR A 197 -2.19 -17.01 2.25
N LEU A 198 -3.08 -16.09 1.88
CA LEU A 198 -3.00 -15.33 0.63
C LEU A 198 -1.90 -14.26 0.67
N TRP A 199 -1.47 -13.85 1.86
CA TRP A 199 -0.47 -12.80 2.04
C TRP A 199 0.86 -13.13 1.37
N GLU A 200 1.32 -14.36 1.51
CA GLU A 200 2.57 -14.86 0.93
C GLU A 200 2.35 -15.58 -0.42
N LEU A 201 1.11 -15.64 -0.92
CA LEU A 201 0.77 -16.26 -2.20
C LEU A 201 0.55 -15.23 -3.30
N GLU A 202 -0.38 -14.29 -3.11
CA GLU A 202 -0.87 -13.41 -4.17
C GLU A 202 0.17 -12.38 -4.60
N GLN A 203 0.84 -11.73 -3.67
CA GLN A 203 1.78 -10.67 -3.98
C GLN A 203 3.08 -11.17 -4.61
N PRO A 204 3.68 -12.29 -4.17
CA PRO A 204 4.73 -12.97 -4.92
C PRO A 204 4.30 -13.41 -6.32
N ALA A 205 3.05 -13.89 -6.50
CA ALA A 205 2.52 -14.21 -7.83
C ALA A 205 2.43 -12.95 -8.72
N HIS A 206 2.01 -11.80 -8.17
CA HIS A 206 2.02 -10.52 -8.89
C HIS A 206 3.44 -10.08 -9.26
N ALA A 207 4.41 -10.25 -8.35
CA ALA A 207 5.80 -9.93 -8.62
C ALA A 207 6.36 -10.75 -9.80
N VAL A 208 6.09 -12.05 -9.83
CA VAL A 208 6.49 -12.94 -10.93
C VAL A 208 5.79 -12.57 -12.23
N ALA A 209 4.46 -12.46 -12.20
CA ALA A 209 3.67 -12.21 -13.40
C ALA A 209 4.00 -10.88 -14.10
N ASN A 210 4.49 -9.89 -13.33
CA ASN A 210 4.77 -8.55 -13.84
C ASN A 210 6.27 -8.19 -13.84
N GLY A 211 7.12 -9.05 -13.28
CA GLY A 211 8.57 -8.82 -13.22
C GLY A 211 8.92 -7.51 -12.53
N TYR A 212 8.34 -7.24 -11.34
CA TYR A 212 8.64 -6.09 -10.49
C TYR A 212 8.86 -6.53 -9.02
N PHE A 213 9.38 -5.64 -8.19
CA PHE A 213 9.46 -5.87 -6.73
C PHE A 213 8.14 -5.53 -6.05
N VAL A 214 7.83 -6.22 -4.95
CA VAL A 214 6.69 -5.89 -4.09
C VAL A 214 7.18 -5.63 -2.68
N GLY A 215 6.71 -4.53 -2.08
CA GLY A 215 6.80 -4.23 -0.66
C GLY A 215 5.41 -4.35 -0.04
N ALA A 216 5.19 -5.38 0.76
CA ALA A 216 3.92 -5.67 1.44
C ALA A 216 4.00 -5.23 2.90
N ILE A 217 3.12 -4.32 3.33
CA ILE A 217 3.13 -3.73 4.66
C ILE A 217 1.83 -4.05 5.38
N ASN A 218 1.92 -4.62 6.59
CA ASN A 218 0.77 -4.86 7.44
C ASN A 218 0.94 -4.19 8.82
N ARG A 219 -0.15 -4.09 9.57
CA ARG A 219 -0.17 -3.73 10.98
C ARG A 219 0.19 -4.92 11.87
N VAL A 220 0.39 -4.68 13.18
CA VAL A 220 0.55 -5.72 14.20
C VAL A 220 -0.37 -5.48 15.39
N GLY A 221 -0.70 -6.56 16.09
CA GLY A 221 -1.44 -6.54 17.35
C GLY A 221 -2.96 -6.51 17.20
N THR A 222 -3.64 -6.21 18.27
CA THR A 222 -5.11 -6.12 18.34
C THR A 222 -5.56 -4.72 18.67
N GLU A 223 -6.68 -4.30 18.12
CA GLU A 223 -7.24 -2.97 18.30
C GLU A 223 -8.57 -3.06 19.06
N LYS A 224 -8.48 -3.06 20.39
CA LYS A 224 -9.67 -3.06 21.26
C LYS A 224 -10.42 -1.72 21.16
N PRO A 225 -11.76 -1.72 21.33
CA PRO A 225 -12.61 -2.82 21.80
C PRO A 225 -13.04 -3.80 20.69
N TRP A 226 -12.60 -3.59 19.46
CA TRP A 226 -13.03 -4.39 18.32
C TRP A 226 -12.45 -5.82 18.36
N SER A 227 -13.27 -6.79 17.94
CA SER A 227 -12.91 -8.21 17.89
C SER A 227 -12.74 -8.70 16.45
N ILE A 228 -12.17 -7.87 15.57
CA ILE A 228 -11.96 -8.24 14.15
C ILE A 228 -10.85 -9.28 13.97
N GLY A 229 -10.00 -9.47 14.96
CA GLY A 229 -8.85 -10.37 14.93
C GLY A 229 -7.53 -9.68 15.25
N GLU A 230 -6.45 -10.42 15.12
CA GLU A 230 -5.07 -9.95 15.30
C GLU A 230 -4.47 -9.57 13.94
N PHE A 231 -3.95 -8.36 13.82
CA PHE A 231 -3.09 -7.97 12.72
C PHE A 231 -1.76 -8.68 12.85
N TYR A 232 -1.45 -9.54 11.89
CA TYR A 232 -0.36 -10.52 12.00
C TYR A 232 1.00 -10.02 11.51
N GLY A 233 1.16 -8.74 11.20
CA GLY A 233 2.44 -8.23 10.73
C GLY A 233 2.94 -8.93 9.48
N LYS A 234 4.11 -9.59 9.59
CA LYS A 234 4.76 -10.29 8.48
C LYS A 234 4.96 -9.43 7.23
N SER A 235 5.23 -8.13 7.43
CA SER A 235 5.57 -7.23 6.32
C SER A 235 6.84 -7.71 5.62
N TYR A 236 6.90 -7.65 4.29
CA TYR A 236 8.05 -8.20 3.56
C TYR A 236 8.34 -7.47 2.27
N PHE A 237 9.53 -7.70 1.74
CA PHE A 237 9.86 -7.47 0.34
C PHE A 237 9.99 -8.78 -0.42
N CYS A 238 9.48 -8.80 -1.66
CA CYS A 238 9.63 -9.90 -2.56
C CYS A 238 10.21 -9.42 -3.91
N ASN A 239 11.06 -10.25 -4.52
CA ASN A 239 11.74 -9.91 -5.76
C ASN A 239 10.92 -10.35 -7.01
N PRO A 240 11.33 -9.95 -8.23
CA PRO A 240 10.63 -10.32 -9.48
C PRO A 240 10.56 -11.83 -9.79
N ARG A 241 11.22 -12.68 -8.99
CA ARG A 241 11.13 -14.16 -9.07
C ARG A 241 10.17 -14.75 -8.02
N GLY A 242 9.44 -13.89 -7.28
CA GLY A 242 8.52 -14.31 -6.23
C GLY A 242 9.19 -14.72 -4.92
N LYS A 243 10.50 -14.54 -4.78
CA LYS A 243 11.20 -14.87 -3.54
C LYS A 243 11.05 -13.74 -2.53
N ILE A 244 10.53 -14.07 -1.34
CA ILE A 244 10.57 -13.17 -0.19
C ILE A 244 12.04 -13.06 0.25
N ILE A 245 12.58 -11.82 0.23
CA ILE A 245 14.00 -11.54 0.49
C ILE A 245 14.25 -11.07 1.92
N VAL A 246 13.23 -10.52 2.56
CA VAL A 246 13.22 -10.14 3.97
C VAL A 246 11.78 -10.12 4.46
N GLN A 247 11.54 -10.51 5.71
CA GLN A 247 10.23 -10.51 6.33
C GLN A 247 10.34 -10.08 7.79
N ALA A 248 9.38 -9.25 8.25
CA ALA A 248 9.21 -8.85 9.63
C ALA A 248 8.64 -9.98 10.49
N SER A 249 8.74 -9.82 11.80
CA SER A 249 8.05 -10.68 12.77
C SER A 249 6.53 -10.52 12.68
N ARG A 250 5.85 -11.45 13.36
CA ARG A 250 4.38 -11.46 13.41
C ARG A 250 3.81 -10.37 14.33
N ASP A 251 4.53 -9.97 15.37
CA ASP A 251 3.98 -9.37 16.58
C ASP A 251 4.67 -8.08 17.04
N LYS A 252 5.69 -7.60 16.33
CA LYS A 252 6.49 -6.45 16.75
C LYS A 252 6.38 -5.26 15.82
N ASP A 253 6.53 -4.07 16.40
CA ASP A 253 6.80 -2.86 15.63
C ASP A 253 8.21 -2.98 15.01
N GLU A 254 8.31 -2.88 13.68
CA GLU A 254 9.59 -3.07 12.98
C GLU A 254 9.75 -2.14 11.78
N VAL A 255 10.99 -1.74 11.55
CA VAL A 255 11.44 -1.13 10.30
C VAL A 255 12.18 -2.17 9.48
N VAL A 256 11.49 -2.73 8.50
CA VAL A 256 12.03 -3.73 7.56
C VAL A 256 12.79 -3.02 6.45
N VAL A 257 14.02 -3.44 6.15
CA VAL A 257 14.85 -2.83 5.11
C VAL A 257 15.38 -3.90 4.16
N ALA A 258 15.35 -3.61 2.86
CA ALA A 258 15.93 -4.43 1.81
C ALA A 258 16.67 -3.58 0.78
N ASP A 259 17.73 -4.13 0.22
CA ASP A 259 18.39 -3.61 -0.98
C ASP A 259 17.76 -4.30 -2.20
N LEU A 260 17.14 -3.52 -3.08
CA LEU A 260 16.47 -4.00 -4.27
C LEU A 260 17.36 -3.71 -5.49
N ASP A 261 17.85 -4.76 -6.13
CA ASP A 261 18.58 -4.67 -7.40
C ASP A 261 17.57 -4.51 -8.56
N LEU A 262 17.31 -3.27 -8.97
CA LEU A 262 16.34 -2.99 -10.03
C LEU A 262 16.77 -3.53 -11.41
N ASP A 263 18.03 -3.87 -11.62
CA ASP A 263 18.51 -4.46 -12.86
C ASP A 263 17.98 -5.90 -13.04
N MET A 264 17.67 -6.61 -11.92
CA MET A 264 17.00 -7.91 -11.93
C MET A 264 15.67 -7.88 -12.73
N ILE A 265 14.96 -6.75 -12.78
CA ILE A 265 13.73 -6.60 -13.55
C ILE A 265 13.99 -6.88 -15.04
N ALA A 266 15.04 -6.26 -15.59
CA ALA A 266 15.40 -6.46 -16.99
C ALA A 266 15.88 -7.90 -17.24
N GLU A 267 16.63 -8.50 -16.31
CA GLU A 267 17.08 -9.89 -16.43
C GLU A 267 15.90 -10.86 -16.47
N VAL A 268 14.95 -10.72 -15.53
CA VAL A 268 13.78 -11.60 -15.48
C VAL A 268 12.91 -11.45 -16.72
N ARG A 269 12.68 -10.22 -17.19
CA ARG A 269 11.86 -9.94 -18.37
C ARG A 269 12.52 -10.40 -19.69
N LYS A 270 13.84 -10.52 -19.74
CA LYS A 270 14.55 -11.13 -20.88
C LYS A 270 14.34 -12.65 -20.95
N VAL A 271 14.24 -13.31 -19.80
CA VAL A 271 14.00 -14.77 -19.73
C VAL A 271 12.53 -15.10 -19.94
N TRP A 272 11.65 -14.39 -19.21
CA TRP A 272 10.21 -14.56 -19.24
C TRP A 272 9.56 -13.35 -19.89
N GLN A 273 9.27 -13.43 -21.20
CA GLN A 273 8.78 -12.32 -21.99
C GLN A 273 7.25 -12.16 -21.88
N PHE A 274 6.72 -12.23 -20.67
CA PHE A 274 5.28 -12.22 -20.40
C PHE A 274 4.55 -10.99 -20.99
N PHE A 275 5.18 -9.82 -21.03
CA PHE A 275 4.56 -8.63 -21.64
C PHE A 275 4.46 -8.71 -23.17
N ARG A 276 5.43 -9.32 -23.84
CA ARG A 276 5.40 -9.56 -25.30
C ARG A 276 4.33 -10.57 -25.69
N ASP A 277 4.22 -11.63 -24.86
CA ASP A 277 3.39 -12.80 -25.18
C ASP A 277 1.92 -12.63 -24.74
N ARG A 278 1.55 -11.44 -24.25
CA ARG A 278 0.16 -11.09 -23.95
C ARG A 278 -0.70 -11.11 -25.19
N ARG A 279 -1.97 -11.48 -25.01
CA ARG A 279 -2.99 -11.53 -26.07
C ARG A 279 -4.16 -10.59 -25.71
N PRO A 280 -3.93 -9.24 -25.74
CA PRO A 280 -4.95 -8.25 -25.31
C PRO A 280 -6.29 -8.40 -26.04
N GLU A 281 -6.27 -8.84 -27.29
CA GLU A 281 -7.45 -9.08 -28.11
C GLU A 281 -8.37 -10.17 -27.56
N THR A 282 -7.90 -10.99 -26.65
CA THR A 282 -8.68 -12.07 -25.99
C THR A 282 -9.21 -11.66 -24.61
N TYR A 283 -8.86 -10.48 -24.10
CA TYR A 283 -9.14 -10.06 -22.73
C TYR A 283 -10.43 -9.22 -22.60
N GLY A 284 -11.21 -9.06 -23.68
CA GLY A 284 -12.46 -8.31 -23.64
C GLY A 284 -13.39 -8.67 -22.50
N PRO A 285 -13.58 -9.97 -22.14
CA PRO A 285 -14.44 -10.36 -21.01
C PRO A 285 -14.04 -9.81 -19.64
N LEU A 286 -12.76 -9.41 -19.44
CA LEU A 286 -12.32 -8.79 -18.18
C LEU A 286 -12.92 -7.41 -17.92
N THR A 287 -13.48 -6.77 -18.94
CA THR A 287 -14.07 -5.43 -18.83
C THR A 287 -15.59 -5.47 -18.63
N THR A 288 -16.19 -6.65 -18.52
CA THR A 288 -17.61 -6.84 -18.28
C THR A 288 -17.88 -7.26 -16.83
N GLN A 289 -18.94 -6.72 -16.22
CA GLN A 289 -19.30 -7.02 -14.81
C GLN A 289 -19.77 -8.46 -14.58
N SER A 290 -20.38 -9.06 -15.58
CA SER A 290 -20.76 -10.47 -15.55
C SER A 290 -19.90 -11.20 -16.57
N GLY A 291 -19.29 -12.31 -16.19
CA GLY A 291 -18.62 -13.21 -17.13
C GLY A 291 -19.57 -13.87 -18.17
N ALA A 292 -20.73 -13.25 -18.41
CA ALA A 292 -21.64 -13.62 -19.46
C ALA A 292 -20.95 -13.39 -20.81
N SER A 293 -20.61 -14.48 -21.46
CA SER A 293 -19.93 -14.49 -22.74
C SER A 293 -20.67 -13.63 -23.76
N ALA A 294 -19.91 -12.87 -24.53
CA ALA A 294 -20.35 -12.34 -25.82
C ALA A 294 -20.57 -13.46 -26.87
N ALA A 295 -20.92 -14.65 -26.44
CA ALA A 295 -21.24 -15.79 -27.26
C ALA A 295 -22.76 -15.85 -27.47
N ALA A 296 -23.36 -14.83 -28.05
CA ALA A 296 -24.66 -14.86 -28.73
C ALA A 296 -24.88 -13.48 -29.40
N ALA A 297 -24.11 -13.19 -30.40
CA ALA A 297 -24.50 -12.25 -31.44
C ALA A 297 -24.16 -12.96 -32.75
N ASP A 298 -25.06 -13.85 -33.16
CA ASP A 298 -25.18 -14.28 -34.55
C ASP A 298 -25.97 -13.23 -35.34
#